data_f9f0071972fde2c122202c7d98e7afcf
#
_entry.id   f9f0071972fde2c122202c7d98e7afcf
#
_cell.length_a   1.000
_cell.length_b   1.000
_cell.length_c   1.000
_cell.angle_alpha   90.00
_cell.angle_beta   90.00
_cell.angle_gamma   90.00
#
_symmetry.space_group_name_H-M   'P 1'
#
loop_
_entity.id
_entity.type
_entity.pdbx_description
1 polymer ?
#
loop_
_entity_poly.entity_id
_entity_poly.type
_entity_poly.pdbx_seq_one_letter_code
_entity_poly.pdbx_strand_id
1 'polypeptide(L)'
;MSVIGKDSTQKDKFTGVFKMAVIEFKHKGDFKKTDGFLKSLKHFSIDEILSKYGEKGVEALAAATPVDTGKTAMSWSYEIVKENGRTSVVWKNSNIKDWVNVAVIIQYGHATSNGSWVEGIDYINPALQPIFNQIAKDAWNEIRRR
;
A
#
# COMPACT_ATOMS: atom_id res chain seq x y z
N MET A 1 14.63 -18.44 1.16
CA MET A 1 14.05 -17.12 1.47
C MET A 1 13.09 -16.77 0.36
N SER A 2 11.84 -16.65 0.68
CA SER A 2 10.83 -16.20 -0.28
C SER A 2 10.25 -14.87 0.17
N VAL A 3 10.19 -13.90 -0.75
CA VAL A 3 9.48 -12.64 -0.56
C VAL A 3 8.05 -12.87 -1.03
N ILE A 4 7.08 -12.90 -0.12
CA ILE A 4 5.67 -13.00 -0.46
C ILE A 4 5.06 -11.63 -0.24
N GLY A 5 4.75 -10.93 -1.34
CA GLY A 5 3.82 -9.82 -1.31
C GLY A 5 2.42 -10.39 -1.08
N LYS A 6 1.90 -10.31 0.13
CA LYS A 6 0.48 -10.55 0.35
C LYS A 6 -0.26 -9.26 0.03
N ASP A 7 -1.00 -9.29 -1.04
CA ASP A 7 -2.10 -8.39 -1.26
C ASP A 7 -3.18 -8.69 -0.19
N SER A 8 -3.07 -8.01 0.94
CA SER A 8 -4.11 -8.05 1.95
C SER A 8 -4.91 -6.76 1.83
N THR A 9 -5.84 -6.73 0.89
CA THR A 9 -6.95 -5.77 0.87
C THR A 9 -7.82 -6.00 2.11
N GLN A 10 -7.29 -5.71 3.29
CA GLN A 10 -8.09 -5.68 4.49
C GLN A 10 -8.76 -4.31 4.58
N LYS A 11 -9.99 -4.29 4.13
CA LYS A 11 -10.90 -3.17 4.24
C LYS A 11 -11.17 -2.88 5.72
N ASP A 12 -10.54 -1.87 6.24
CA ASP A 12 -10.99 -1.30 7.50
C ASP A 12 -12.23 -0.43 7.19
N LYS A 13 -13.40 -0.98 7.46
CA LYS A 13 -14.70 -0.42 7.06
C LYS A 13 -14.98 0.98 7.62
N PHE A 14 -14.19 1.46 8.59
CA PHE A 14 -14.47 2.68 9.35
C PHE A 14 -13.54 3.86 9.05
N THR A 15 -12.35 3.65 8.47
CA THR A 15 -11.33 4.71 8.35
C THR A 15 -10.91 5.04 6.93
N GLY A 16 -11.37 4.31 5.92
CA GLY A 16 -10.93 4.47 4.53
C GLY A 16 -9.42 4.24 4.36
N VAL A 17 -8.83 3.46 5.24
CA VAL A 17 -7.42 3.08 5.22
C VAL A 17 -7.26 1.83 4.37
N PHE A 18 -6.45 1.92 3.32
CA PHE A 18 -6.04 0.77 2.52
C PHE A 18 -4.66 0.30 2.99
N LYS A 19 -4.60 -0.83 3.67
CA LYS A 19 -3.34 -1.57 3.88
C LYS A 19 -3.04 -2.32 2.60
N MET A 20 -2.20 -1.77 1.74
CA MET A 20 -2.01 -2.32 0.40
C MET A 20 -0.72 -3.09 0.19
N ALA A 21 0.25 -3.04 1.10
CA ALA A 21 1.43 -3.88 1.02
C ALA A 21 1.98 -4.22 2.40
N VAL A 22 2.13 -5.50 2.65
CA VAL A 22 2.96 -6.04 3.72
C VAL A 22 4.08 -6.83 3.06
N ILE A 23 5.33 -6.40 3.25
CA ILE A 23 6.48 -7.21 2.86
C ILE A 23 6.78 -8.12 4.03
N GLU A 24 6.47 -9.40 3.88
CA GLU A 24 6.72 -10.42 4.87
C GLU A 24 7.89 -11.31 4.41
N PHE A 25 8.98 -11.32 5.19
CA PHE A 25 10.09 -12.23 4.97
C PHE A 25 9.84 -13.52 5.72
N LYS A 26 9.58 -14.62 5.01
CA LYS A 26 9.47 -15.96 5.57
C LYS A 26 10.73 -16.75 5.38
N HIS A 27 11.16 -17.42 6.41
CA HIS A 27 12.42 -18.12 6.50
C HIS A 27 12.19 -19.64 6.69
N LYS A 28 12.82 -20.46 5.84
CA LYS A 28 12.80 -21.93 5.90
C LYS A 28 14.20 -22.47 5.67
N GLY A 29 14.83 -23.14 6.65
CA GLY A 29 16.12 -23.82 6.48
C GLY A 29 17.12 -23.71 7.65
N ASP A 30 18.34 -24.27 7.50
CA ASP A 30 19.42 -24.19 8.49
C ASP A 30 20.03 -22.79 8.54
N PHE A 31 20.05 -22.20 9.73
CA PHE A 31 20.15 -20.75 9.96
C PHE A 31 21.56 -20.21 10.25
N LYS A 32 22.60 -21.06 10.38
CA LYS A 32 23.92 -20.59 10.80
C LYS A 32 24.62 -19.66 9.79
N LYS A 33 24.44 -19.89 8.51
CA LYS A 33 24.94 -18.97 7.45
C LYS A 33 24.01 -17.76 7.26
N THR A 34 22.75 -17.92 7.62
CA THR A 34 21.69 -16.92 7.46
C THR A 34 21.69 -15.90 8.60
N ASP A 35 22.21 -16.25 9.79
CA ASP A 35 22.33 -15.33 10.92
C ASP A 35 23.31 -14.17 10.62
N GLY A 36 24.41 -14.44 9.93
CA GLY A 36 25.34 -13.41 9.46
C GLY A 36 24.68 -12.47 8.44
N PHE A 37 23.91 -13.04 7.52
CA PHE A 37 23.15 -12.31 6.52
C PHE A 37 22.02 -11.48 7.17
N LEU A 38 21.25 -12.06 8.10
CA LEU A 38 20.20 -11.34 8.83
C LEU A 38 20.75 -10.23 9.74
N LYS A 39 21.94 -10.42 10.31
CA LYS A 39 22.65 -9.36 11.05
C LYS A 39 23.08 -8.21 10.13
N SER A 40 23.47 -8.51 8.90
CA SER A 40 23.77 -7.47 7.90
C SER A 40 22.53 -6.71 7.43
N LEU A 41 21.35 -7.33 7.49
CA LEU A 41 20.06 -6.68 7.19
C LEU A 41 19.55 -5.76 8.32
N LYS A 42 20.14 -5.81 9.53
CA LYS A 42 19.74 -4.89 10.62
C LYS A 42 20.00 -3.41 10.29
N HIS A 43 20.87 -3.12 9.35
CA HIS A 43 21.13 -1.78 8.85
C HIS A 43 20.38 -1.46 7.55
N PHE A 44 19.48 -2.35 7.13
CA PHE A 44 18.64 -2.15 5.97
C PHE A 44 17.52 -1.21 6.31
N SER A 45 17.60 0.02 5.83
CA SER A 45 16.53 1.01 6.00
C SER A 45 15.43 0.78 4.99
N ILE A 46 14.57 -0.21 5.27
CA ILE A 46 13.34 -0.41 4.49
C ILE A 46 12.45 0.84 4.54
N ASP A 47 12.59 1.62 5.59
CA ASP A 47 11.84 2.86 5.81
C ASP A 47 12.08 3.87 4.69
N GLU A 48 13.33 4.02 4.23
CA GLU A 48 13.67 4.94 3.14
C GLU A 48 13.03 4.50 1.83
N ILE A 49 13.07 3.20 1.55
CA ILE A 49 12.43 2.62 0.36
C ILE A 49 10.92 2.84 0.44
N LEU A 50 10.30 2.49 1.57
CA LEU A 50 8.86 2.62 1.73
C LEU A 50 8.42 4.08 1.70
N SER A 51 9.19 5.01 2.28
CA SER A 51 8.88 6.46 2.21
C SER A 51 8.92 6.97 0.77
N LYS A 52 9.99 6.65 0.04
CA LYS A 52 10.13 7.00 -1.39
C LYS A 52 8.93 6.51 -2.21
N TYR A 53 8.50 5.27 -1.98
CA TYR A 53 7.38 4.69 -2.72
C TYR A 53 6.02 5.06 -2.13
N GLY A 54 5.97 5.46 -0.86
CA GLY A 54 4.79 6.08 -0.27
C GLY A 54 4.38 7.34 -1.03
N GLU A 55 5.32 8.25 -1.28
CA GLU A 55 5.10 9.46 -2.07
C GLU A 55 4.69 9.15 -3.51
N LYS A 56 5.42 8.26 -4.19
CA LYS A 56 5.07 7.83 -5.56
C LYS A 56 3.69 7.18 -5.64
N GLY A 57 3.29 6.45 -4.60
CA GLY A 57 1.95 5.88 -4.51
C GLY A 57 0.87 6.95 -4.38
N VAL A 58 1.12 8.02 -3.61
CA VAL A 58 0.21 9.17 -3.53
C VAL A 58 0.05 9.84 -4.90
N GLU A 59 1.14 10.09 -5.62
CA GLU A 59 1.10 10.64 -6.96
C GLU A 59 0.34 9.75 -7.94
N ALA A 60 0.60 8.44 -7.91
CA ALA A 60 -0.07 7.48 -8.78
C ALA A 60 -1.58 7.39 -8.49
N LEU A 61 -1.96 7.37 -7.21
CA LEU A 61 -3.36 7.35 -6.78
C LEU A 61 -4.08 8.66 -7.17
N ALA A 62 -3.42 9.81 -6.96
CA ALA A 62 -3.97 11.10 -7.35
C ALA A 62 -4.22 11.17 -8.86
N ALA A 63 -3.24 10.71 -9.66
CA ALA A 63 -3.35 10.69 -11.12
C ALA A 63 -4.44 9.72 -11.63
N ALA A 64 -4.64 8.58 -10.95
CA ALA A 64 -5.61 7.56 -11.34
C ALA A 64 -7.03 7.84 -10.81
N THR A 65 -7.18 8.69 -9.81
CA THR A 65 -8.49 9.01 -9.22
C THR A 65 -9.39 9.68 -10.25
N PRO A 66 -10.58 9.14 -10.55
CA PRO A 66 -11.55 9.78 -11.42
C PRO A 66 -11.89 11.18 -10.91
N VAL A 67 -11.79 12.18 -11.81
CA VAL A 67 -11.90 13.59 -11.44
C VAL A 67 -13.32 14.10 -11.68
N ASP A 68 -13.99 14.53 -10.61
CA ASP A 68 -15.12 15.44 -10.67
C ASP A 68 -14.65 16.83 -10.22
N THR A 69 -14.44 17.05 -8.92
CA THR A 69 -13.96 18.32 -8.37
C THR A 69 -12.45 18.36 -8.10
N GLY A 70 -11.76 17.23 -8.27
CA GLY A 70 -10.36 17.05 -7.91
C GLY A 70 -10.10 16.86 -6.41
N LYS A 71 -11.11 17.03 -5.55
CA LYS A 71 -10.95 16.94 -4.10
C LYS A 71 -10.44 15.57 -3.66
N THR A 72 -11.01 14.48 -4.18
CA THR A 72 -10.57 13.13 -3.87
C THR A 72 -9.13 12.88 -4.29
N ALA A 73 -8.76 13.34 -5.49
CA ALA A 73 -7.40 13.21 -6.01
C ALA A 73 -6.36 13.92 -5.12
N MET A 74 -6.69 15.10 -4.62
CA MET A 74 -5.81 15.89 -3.75
C MET A 74 -5.81 15.45 -2.28
N SER A 75 -6.66 14.52 -1.90
CA SER A 75 -6.84 14.08 -0.49
C SER A 75 -6.05 12.82 -0.14
N TRP A 76 -5.19 12.33 -1.03
CA TRP A 76 -4.33 11.19 -0.77
C TRP A 76 -3.13 11.57 0.09
N SER A 77 -2.81 10.70 1.01
CA SER A 77 -1.62 10.76 1.87
C SER A 77 -1.12 9.35 2.15
N TYR A 78 0.08 9.22 2.72
CA TYR A 78 0.60 7.94 3.17
C TYR A 78 1.19 8.04 4.56
N GLU A 79 1.31 6.92 5.22
CA GLU A 79 2.08 6.77 6.47
C GLU A 79 2.83 5.44 6.47
N ILE A 80 3.94 5.40 7.21
CA ILE A 80 4.67 4.18 7.49
C ILE A 80 4.25 3.69 8.88
N VAL A 81 3.68 2.50 8.93
CA VAL A 81 3.21 1.87 10.17
C VAL A 81 4.14 0.73 10.55
N LYS A 82 4.62 0.75 11.79
CA LYS A 82 5.46 -0.30 12.36
C LYS A 82 4.71 -0.97 13.51
N GLU A 83 4.30 -2.20 13.29
CA GLU A 83 3.58 -2.99 14.27
C GLU A 83 4.06 -4.44 14.27
N ASN A 84 4.30 -4.99 15.46
CA ASN A 84 4.65 -6.41 15.63
C ASN A 84 5.82 -6.88 14.75
N GLY A 85 6.86 -6.06 14.59
CA GLY A 85 8.01 -6.36 13.74
C GLY A 85 7.75 -6.28 12.23
N ARG A 86 6.60 -5.76 11.83
CA ARG A 86 6.23 -5.51 10.43
C ARG A 86 6.26 -4.01 10.13
N THR A 87 6.81 -3.65 8.99
CA THR A 87 6.72 -2.29 8.45
C THR A 87 5.80 -2.31 7.24
N SER A 88 4.82 -1.43 7.23
CA SER A 88 3.81 -1.32 6.18
C SER A 88 3.73 0.11 5.69
N VAL A 89 3.49 0.31 4.40
CA VAL A 89 3.04 1.59 3.87
C VAL A 89 1.51 1.56 3.76
N VAL A 90 0.87 2.60 4.26
CA VAL A 90 -0.59 2.74 4.27
C VAL A 90 -0.95 4.02 3.54
N TRP A 91 -1.73 3.93 2.47
CA TRP A 91 -2.30 5.10 1.80
C TRP A 91 -3.69 5.38 2.33
N LYS A 92 -3.96 6.64 2.58
CA LYS A 92 -5.22 7.14 3.14
C LYS A 92 -5.78 8.23 2.24
N ASN A 93 -7.10 8.30 2.15
CA ASN A 93 -7.79 9.42 1.53
C ASN A 93 -8.69 10.10 2.56
N SER A 94 -8.50 11.39 2.75
CA SER A 94 -9.21 12.17 3.76
C SER A 94 -10.54 12.77 3.26
N ASN A 95 -10.92 12.54 2.00
CA ASN A 95 -12.19 13.02 1.48
C ASN A 95 -13.35 12.14 1.97
N ILE A 96 -13.92 12.54 3.11
CA ILE A 96 -15.09 11.90 3.72
C ILE A 96 -16.29 12.80 3.52
N LYS A 97 -17.40 12.25 3.04
CA LYS A 97 -18.69 12.90 2.90
C LYS A 97 -19.77 12.00 3.50
N ASP A 98 -20.59 12.55 4.37
CA ASP A 98 -21.67 11.81 5.03
C ASP A 98 -21.21 10.49 5.67
N TRP A 99 -20.05 10.54 6.38
CA TRP A 99 -19.39 9.41 7.05
C TRP A 99 -18.84 8.34 6.10
N VAL A 100 -18.84 8.59 4.79
CA VAL A 100 -18.36 7.65 3.78
C VAL A 100 -17.10 8.21 3.11
N ASN A 101 -16.08 7.36 2.96
CA ASN A 101 -14.88 7.72 2.22
C ASN A 101 -15.16 7.70 0.72
N VAL A 102 -15.04 8.84 0.07
CA VAL A 102 -15.36 9.00 -1.35
C VAL A 102 -14.46 8.15 -2.24
N ALA A 103 -13.18 8.02 -1.92
CA ALA A 103 -12.25 7.18 -2.68
C ALA A 103 -12.68 5.70 -2.67
N VAL A 104 -13.25 5.23 -1.55
CA VAL A 104 -13.75 3.85 -1.40
C VAL A 104 -14.98 3.61 -2.26
N ILE A 105 -15.95 4.53 -2.24
CA ILE A 105 -17.17 4.35 -3.05
C ILE A 105 -16.90 4.44 -4.55
N ILE A 106 -15.91 5.22 -4.98
CA ILE A 106 -15.49 5.23 -6.38
C ILE A 106 -14.89 3.87 -6.76
N GLN A 107 -14.05 3.31 -5.90
CA GLN A 107 -13.38 2.02 -6.16
C GLN A 107 -14.36 0.84 -6.23
N TYR A 108 -15.32 0.78 -5.30
CA TYR A 108 -16.18 -0.39 -5.11
C TYR A 108 -17.64 -0.21 -5.54
N GLY A 109 -18.03 1.01 -5.88
CA GLY A 109 -19.42 1.33 -6.15
C GLY A 109 -20.23 1.53 -4.88
N HIS A 110 -21.47 1.92 -5.03
CA HIS A 110 -22.40 2.18 -3.92
C HIS A 110 -23.86 2.12 -4.33
N ALA A 111 -24.72 1.87 -3.36
CA ALA A 111 -26.17 2.02 -3.52
C ALA A 111 -26.56 3.49 -3.47
N THR A 112 -27.48 3.88 -4.32
CA THR A 112 -28.09 5.22 -4.32
C THR A 112 -29.34 5.24 -3.42
N SER A 113 -29.79 6.43 -3.05
CA SER A 113 -30.98 6.62 -2.21
C SER A 113 -32.28 6.06 -2.81
N ASN A 114 -32.36 5.93 -4.13
CA ASN A 114 -33.48 5.33 -4.84
C ASN A 114 -33.38 3.82 -5.05
N GLY A 115 -32.40 3.16 -4.43
CA GLY A 115 -32.21 1.71 -4.50
C GLY A 115 -31.45 1.22 -5.74
N SER A 116 -30.94 2.10 -6.60
CA SER A 116 -30.10 1.74 -7.73
C SER A 116 -28.65 1.50 -7.26
N TRP A 117 -27.86 0.82 -8.08
CA TRP A 117 -26.44 0.59 -7.84
C TRP A 117 -25.60 1.38 -8.83
N VAL A 118 -24.54 2.05 -8.33
CA VAL A 118 -23.49 2.64 -9.15
C VAL A 118 -22.26 1.75 -9.10
N GLU A 119 -21.85 1.26 -10.27
CA GLU A 119 -20.67 0.40 -10.39
C GLU A 119 -19.38 1.14 -9.97
N GLY A 120 -18.49 0.40 -9.30
CA GLY A 120 -17.18 0.90 -8.97
C GLY A 120 -16.22 0.87 -10.16
N ILE A 121 -15.19 1.69 -10.06
CA ILE A 121 -14.09 1.73 -11.01
C ILE A 121 -12.82 1.29 -10.28
N ASP A 122 -12.26 0.14 -10.65
CA ASP A 122 -10.97 -0.30 -10.08
C ASP A 122 -9.83 0.58 -10.60
N TYR A 123 -9.51 1.64 -9.87
CA TYR A 123 -8.42 2.57 -10.20
C TYR A 123 -7.23 2.46 -9.23
N ILE A 124 -7.48 2.00 -8.01
CA ILE A 124 -6.46 1.91 -6.96
C ILE A 124 -5.47 0.78 -7.25
N ASN A 125 -5.96 -0.42 -7.56
CA ASN A 125 -5.11 -1.59 -7.80
C ASN A 125 -4.16 -1.39 -9.00
N PRO A 126 -4.63 -0.96 -10.18
CA PRO A 126 -3.73 -0.69 -11.31
C PRO A 126 -2.73 0.44 -11.04
N ALA A 127 -3.10 1.46 -10.27
CA ALA A 127 -2.21 2.57 -9.93
C ALA A 127 -1.05 2.12 -9.02
N LEU A 128 -1.32 1.24 -8.06
CA LEU A 128 -0.34 0.81 -7.07
C LEU A 128 0.46 -0.43 -7.48
N GLN A 129 0.00 -1.25 -8.43
CA GLN A 129 0.70 -2.44 -8.86
C GLN A 129 2.15 -2.18 -9.33
N PRO A 130 2.43 -1.15 -10.17
CA PRO A 130 3.80 -0.80 -10.54
C PRO A 130 4.64 -0.37 -9.34
N ILE A 131 4.04 0.32 -8.36
CA ILE A 131 4.71 0.75 -7.13
C ILE A 131 5.16 -0.47 -6.32
N PHE A 132 4.29 -1.46 -6.12
CA PHE A 132 4.63 -2.70 -5.43
C PHE A 132 5.75 -3.49 -6.12
N ASN A 133 5.67 -3.61 -7.43
CA ASN A 133 6.69 -4.29 -8.22
C ASN A 133 8.06 -3.61 -8.06
N GLN A 134 8.08 -2.29 -8.02
CA GLN A 134 9.31 -1.52 -7.86
C GLN A 134 9.87 -1.61 -6.43
N ILE A 135 9.01 -1.57 -5.40
CA ILE A 135 9.39 -1.80 -4.00
C ILE A 135 10.08 -3.17 -3.87
N ALA A 136 9.47 -4.22 -4.40
CA ALA A 136 10.02 -5.57 -4.36
C ALA A 136 11.37 -5.66 -5.06
N LYS A 137 11.51 -5.02 -6.23
CA LYS A 137 12.75 -4.98 -7.00
C LYS A 137 13.86 -4.23 -6.26
N ASP A 138 13.58 -3.07 -5.70
CA ASP A 138 14.57 -2.26 -5.00
C ASP A 138 14.99 -2.92 -3.69
N ALA A 139 14.05 -3.48 -2.94
CA ALA A 139 14.36 -4.26 -1.73
C ALA A 139 15.26 -5.46 -2.06
N TRP A 140 14.98 -6.18 -3.14
CA TRP A 140 15.79 -7.31 -3.57
C TRP A 140 17.19 -6.91 -4.04
N ASN A 141 17.30 -5.80 -4.75
CA ASN A 141 18.59 -5.27 -5.19
C ASN A 141 19.45 -4.83 -4.00
N GLU A 142 18.87 -4.21 -2.98
CA GLU A 142 19.58 -3.81 -1.79
C GLU A 142 20.10 -5.02 -0.99
N ILE A 143 19.28 -6.06 -0.88
CA ILE A 143 19.69 -7.33 -0.25
C ILE A 143 20.89 -7.96 -0.98
N ARG A 144 20.91 -7.91 -2.32
CA ARG A 144 22.00 -8.49 -3.13
C ARG A 144 23.31 -7.71 -3.06
N ARG A 145 23.26 -6.42 -2.78
CA ARG A 145 24.47 -5.57 -2.66
C ARG A 145 25.27 -5.79 -1.37
N ARG A 146 24.65 -6.48 -0.42
CA ARG A 146 25.22 -6.79 0.89
C ARG A 146 25.72 -8.22 0.96
#